data_b42fecd311f283c13819bf14f4245575
#
_entry.id   b42fecd311f283c13819bf14f4245575
#
_cell.length_a   1.000
_cell.length_b   1.000
_cell.length_c   1.000
_cell.angle_alpha   90.00
_cell.angle_beta   90.00
_cell.angle_gamma   90.00
#
_symmetry.space_group_name_H-M   'P 1'
#
loop_
_entity.id
_entity.type
_entity.pdbx_description
1 polymer ?
#
loop_
_entity_poly.entity_id
_entity_poly.type
_entity_poly.pdbx_seq_one_letter_code
_entity_poly.pdbx_strand_id
1 'polypeptide(L)'
;MPEFPNRHRLCVDESSRQTHASTYSKQRIVRNTGLLYGRMLLTVWFNLWATRLTLANLGVDDLGVYGVVGSVVSMFAVFSNGLTTAVQRFITYELGRGEEGEVDRVFSTSLNVLLLLALATVIIIEPVGLWLINHKLNIPEGSLTAAHWVFQFTVLAFLFEIIAIPYNALVIAHEKMDAFATISILKVLLTCAAAWSLSLFSSGRLIVYGALMAAIAILIRLIYQIYCHRHFEEARYHFSIDKQKMGEISRFAGVSTLGGILYTISGEGIMLVINWTFGVAINAVYTIALQLKNMILSFALNLFKAIQPQITKTYAEGALDVHRRLVYSGSKLEVYLIYFLMLPFLFRTEQIMALWLGEVPNYAVPYAQGIVFISLTYAAFEPIRTAVLATGRIVKFMLIPDSLTLFVLPISYLVARMTGSPTWMLVSIVGMEVLACALRVWLGAQVSALRVREILSRIILPATVVALVDAILCYLLSRLLPDNLWGLILVVLFNSIVLLCIIYAIGLNAEERRSILSMRAESNSLK
;
A
#
# COMPACT_ATOMS: atom_id res chain seq x y z
N MET A 1 -13.79 28.53 13.86
CA MET A 1 -14.01 27.54 14.93
C MET A 1 -15.45 27.68 15.34
N PRO A 2 -16.31 26.71 15.11
CA PRO A 2 -17.62 26.67 15.77
C PRO A 2 -17.51 25.81 17.02
N GLU A 3 -18.06 26.37 18.10
CA GLU A 3 -18.16 25.79 19.44
C GLU A 3 -19.05 24.55 19.47
N PHE A 4 -18.66 23.55 20.28
CA PHE A 4 -19.43 22.37 20.56
C PHE A 4 -20.54 22.67 21.62
N PRO A 5 -21.78 22.28 21.39
CA PRO A 5 -22.81 22.42 22.43
C PRO A 5 -22.67 21.36 23.54
N ASN A 6 -22.88 21.82 24.75
CA ASN A 6 -22.89 21.12 26.02
C ASN A 6 -23.81 19.89 26.05
N ARG A 7 -23.28 18.74 26.46
CA ARG A 7 -24.09 17.56 26.84
C ARG A 7 -24.43 17.59 28.30
N HIS A 8 -25.70 17.67 28.63
CA HIS A 8 -26.24 17.29 29.92
C HIS A 8 -27.19 16.09 29.79
N ARG A 9 -26.83 15.02 30.50
CA ARG A 9 -27.63 13.97 31.19
C ARG A 9 -28.63 13.13 30.38
N LEU A 10 -28.28 11.86 30.23
CA LEU A 10 -29.21 10.74 30.48
C LEU A 10 -28.36 9.57 31.01
N CYS A 11 -28.44 9.35 32.33
CA CYS A 11 -28.00 8.14 33.02
C CYS A 11 -29.07 7.07 32.80
N VAL A 12 -28.79 6.06 32.02
CA VAL A 12 -29.58 4.83 31.95
C VAL A 12 -28.58 3.67 31.86
N ASP A 13 -28.71 2.82 32.85
CA ASP A 13 -28.12 1.49 33.06
C ASP A 13 -27.06 1.01 32.03
N GLU A 14 -25.81 1.48 32.19
CA GLU A 14 -24.70 1.29 31.23
C GLU A 14 -23.95 -0.03 31.41
N SER A 15 -24.08 -0.73 32.54
CA SER A 15 -23.22 -1.88 32.87
C SER A 15 -23.56 -3.17 32.11
N SER A 16 -24.84 -3.42 31.83
CA SER A 16 -25.27 -4.63 31.09
C SER A 16 -25.21 -4.46 29.58
N ARG A 17 -25.34 -3.24 29.05
CA ARG A 17 -25.16 -2.98 27.58
C ARG A 17 -23.71 -2.97 27.14
N GLN A 18 -22.79 -2.54 28.00
CA GLN A 18 -21.35 -2.48 27.67
C GLN A 18 -20.70 -3.87 27.56
N THR A 19 -21.10 -4.84 28.38
CA THR A 19 -20.53 -6.21 28.32
C THR A 19 -20.96 -6.98 27.07
N HIS A 20 -22.21 -6.91 26.66
CA HIS A 20 -22.68 -7.59 25.45
C HIS A 20 -22.17 -6.91 24.15
N ALA A 21 -22.12 -5.59 24.09
CA ALA A 21 -21.59 -4.86 22.95
C ALA A 21 -20.08 -5.09 22.77
N SER A 22 -19.30 -5.24 23.86
CA SER A 22 -17.86 -5.47 23.79
C SER A 22 -17.47 -6.86 23.27
N THR A 23 -18.24 -7.88 23.63
CA THR A 23 -17.96 -9.28 23.21
C THR A 23 -18.33 -9.51 21.74
N TYR A 24 -19.45 -8.98 21.28
CA TYR A 24 -19.85 -9.02 19.88
C TYR A 24 -18.88 -8.25 18.97
N SER A 25 -18.36 -7.13 19.44
CA SER A 25 -17.35 -6.32 18.77
C SER A 25 -16.03 -7.09 18.60
N LYS A 26 -15.52 -7.77 19.62
CA LYS A 26 -14.26 -8.53 19.59
C LYS A 26 -14.29 -9.70 18.60
N GLN A 27 -15.35 -10.51 18.63
CA GLN A 27 -15.48 -11.65 17.70
C GLN A 27 -15.59 -11.20 16.24
N ARG A 28 -16.32 -10.11 15.99
CA ARG A 28 -16.46 -9.52 14.65
C ARG A 28 -15.12 -8.96 14.12
N ILE A 29 -14.36 -8.29 14.99
CA ILE A 29 -13.02 -7.80 14.66
C ILE A 29 -12.07 -8.96 14.33
N VAL A 30 -12.03 -9.99 15.16
CA VAL A 30 -11.16 -11.18 14.91
C VAL A 30 -11.53 -11.88 13.62
N ARG A 31 -12.82 -12.10 13.35
CA ARG A 31 -13.29 -12.69 12.10
C ARG A 31 -12.93 -11.85 10.88
N ASN A 32 -13.19 -10.55 10.94
CA ASN A 32 -12.88 -9.63 9.83
C ASN A 32 -11.36 -9.54 9.60
N THR A 33 -10.56 -9.52 10.66
CA THR A 33 -9.10 -9.55 10.56
C THR A 33 -8.63 -10.85 9.92
N GLY A 34 -9.14 -12.00 10.36
CA GLY A 34 -8.82 -13.30 9.77
C GLY A 34 -9.17 -13.38 8.28
N LEU A 35 -10.34 -12.89 7.88
CA LEU A 35 -10.76 -12.81 6.46
C LEU A 35 -9.83 -11.91 5.64
N LEU A 36 -9.44 -10.76 6.19
CA LEU A 36 -8.53 -9.83 5.51
C LEU A 36 -7.13 -10.45 5.32
N TYR A 37 -6.60 -11.18 6.31
CA TYR A 37 -5.32 -11.89 6.17
C TYR A 37 -5.42 -13.07 5.20
N GLY A 38 -6.46 -13.88 5.27
CA GLY A 38 -6.70 -14.96 4.32
C GLY A 38 -6.78 -14.44 2.88
N ARG A 39 -7.54 -13.37 2.65
CA ARG A 39 -7.59 -12.66 1.38
C ARG A 39 -6.21 -12.18 0.93
N MET A 40 -5.44 -11.56 1.85
CA MET A 40 -4.12 -11.02 1.54
C MET A 40 -3.17 -12.12 1.07
N LEU A 41 -3.10 -13.24 1.79
CA LEU A 41 -2.24 -14.37 1.44
C LEU A 41 -2.60 -14.94 0.06
N LEU A 42 -3.89 -15.14 -0.20
CA LEU A 42 -4.37 -15.61 -1.51
C LEU A 42 -4.04 -14.59 -2.62
N THR A 43 -4.28 -13.30 -2.36
CA THR A 43 -4.01 -12.23 -3.33
C THR A 43 -2.53 -12.15 -3.67
N VAL A 44 -1.66 -12.24 -2.65
CA VAL A 44 -0.21 -12.22 -2.84
C VAL A 44 0.24 -13.43 -3.66
N TRP A 45 -0.22 -14.62 -3.29
CA TRP A 45 0.12 -15.86 -4.00
C TRP A 45 -0.25 -15.79 -5.48
N PHE A 46 -1.49 -15.45 -5.78
CA PHE A 46 -1.97 -15.38 -7.16
C PHE A 46 -1.31 -14.23 -7.95
N ASN A 47 -1.00 -13.08 -7.32
CA ASN A 47 -0.28 -12.00 -8.00
C ASN A 47 1.15 -12.42 -8.37
N LEU A 48 1.87 -13.12 -7.47
CA LEU A 48 3.19 -13.65 -7.79
C LEU A 48 3.13 -14.65 -8.95
N TRP A 49 2.11 -15.51 -8.94
CA TRP A 49 1.90 -16.47 -10.03
C TRP A 49 1.52 -15.78 -11.35
N ALA A 50 0.62 -14.79 -11.30
CA ALA A 50 0.27 -13.99 -12.48
C ALA A 50 1.49 -13.31 -13.08
N THR A 51 2.37 -12.71 -12.27
CA THR A 51 3.60 -12.07 -12.75
C THR A 51 4.54 -13.07 -13.43
N ARG A 52 4.72 -14.26 -12.85
CA ARG A 52 5.50 -15.33 -13.48
C ARG A 52 4.94 -15.71 -14.85
N LEU A 53 3.61 -15.93 -14.94
CA LEU A 53 2.93 -16.27 -16.18
C LEU A 53 3.03 -15.14 -17.22
N THR A 54 2.87 -13.90 -16.76
CA THR A 54 2.97 -12.72 -17.63
C THR A 54 4.38 -12.60 -18.19
N LEU A 55 5.41 -12.72 -17.35
CA LEU A 55 6.82 -12.67 -17.79
C LEU A 55 7.16 -13.81 -18.75
N ALA A 56 6.71 -15.03 -18.46
CA ALA A 56 6.95 -16.20 -19.32
C ALA A 56 6.28 -16.07 -20.70
N ASN A 57 5.10 -15.43 -20.79
CA ASN A 57 4.34 -15.31 -22.03
C ASN A 57 4.65 -14.05 -22.84
N LEU A 58 4.93 -12.92 -22.17
CA LEU A 58 5.26 -11.63 -22.83
C LEU A 58 6.76 -11.47 -23.06
N GLY A 59 7.59 -12.04 -22.18
CA GLY A 59 9.02 -11.73 -22.13
C GLY A 59 9.33 -10.42 -21.40
N VAL A 60 10.63 -10.11 -21.25
CA VAL A 60 11.12 -8.95 -20.49
C VAL A 60 10.78 -7.64 -21.20
N ASP A 61 10.93 -7.58 -22.51
CA ASP A 61 10.73 -6.34 -23.28
C ASP A 61 9.27 -5.89 -23.28
N ASP A 62 8.33 -6.78 -23.62
CA ASP A 62 6.90 -6.47 -23.62
C ASP A 62 6.36 -6.18 -22.21
N LEU A 63 6.87 -6.88 -21.17
CA LEU A 63 6.55 -6.56 -19.79
C LEU A 63 7.09 -5.17 -19.40
N GLY A 64 8.30 -4.84 -19.88
CA GLY A 64 8.90 -3.51 -19.69
C GLY A 64 8.09 -2.40 -20.36
N VAL A 65 7.63 -2.63 -21.61
CA VAL A 65 6.73 -1.69 -22.32
C VAL A 65 5.42 -1.50 -21.56
N TYR A 66 4.78 -2.60 -21.10
CA TYR A 66 3.56 -2.54 -20.29
C TYR A 66 3.76 -1.73 -19.01
N GLY A 67 4.89 -1.95 -18.31
CA GLY A 67 5.24 -1.24 -17.09
C GLY A 67 5.44 0.26 -17.30
N VAL A 68 6.20 0.65 -18.33
CA VAL A 68 6.48 2.07 -18.64
C VAL A 68 5.21 2.80 -19.08
N VAL A 69 4.42 2.20 -19.97
CA VAL A 69 3.14 2.77 -20.41
C VAL A 69 2.17 2.88 -19.24
N GLY A 70 2.10 1.84 -18.40
CA GLY A 70 1.29 1.84 -17.19
C GLY A 70 1.70 2.91 -16.19
N SER A 71 3.00 3.20 -16.03
CA SER A 71 3.49 4.22 -15.10
C SER A 71 3.00 5.63 -15.47
N VAL A 72 2.88 5.94 -16.77
CA VAL A 72 2.32 7.22 -17.22
C VAL A 72 0.90 7.41 -16.71
N VAL A 73 0.06 6.37 -16.79
CA VAL A 73 -1.33 6.43 -16.28
C VAL A 73 -1.35 6.42 -14.74
N SER A 74 -0.48 5.63 -14.11
CA SER A 74 -0.37 5.53 -12.64
C SER A 74 0.02 6.85 -11.97
N MET A 75 0.76 7.73 -12.64
CA MET A 75 1.02 9.09 -12.12
C MET A 75 -0.27 9.85 -11.79
N PHE A 76 -1.34 9.61 -12.54
CA PHE A 76 -2.62 10.26 -12.32
C PHE A 76 -3.50 9.54 -11.28
N ALA A 77 -3.16 8.31 -10.90
CA ALA A 77 -3.87 7.57 -9.85
C ALA A 77 -3.80 8.27 -8.48
N VAL A 78 -2.84 9.17 -8.26
CA VAL A 78 -2.76 9.96 -7.03
C VAL A 78 -4.01 10.80 -6.79
N PHE A 79 -4.62 11.33 -7.83
CA PHE A 79 -5.87 12.09 -7.72
C PHE A 79 -7.03 11.21 -7.25
N SER A 80 -7.10 9.97 -7.71
CA SER A 80 -8.12 9.01 -7.27
C SER A 80 -7.93 8.55 -5.82
N ASN A 81 -6.71 8.44 -5.33
CA ASN A 81 -6.42 8.05 -3.94
C ASN A 81 -6.94 9.08 -2.92
N GLY A 82 -6.73 10.38 -3.17
CA GLY A 82 -7.27 11.45 -2.33
C GLY A 82 -8.80 11.44 -2.28
N LEU A 83 -9.44 11.26 -3.44
CA LEU A 83 -10.89 11.15 -3.55
C LEU A 83 -11.44 9.88 -2.90
N THR A 84 -10.77 8.74 -3.01
CA THR A 84 -11.15 7.50 -2.33
C THR A 84 -11.25 7.72 -0.82
N THR A 85 -10.23 8.35 -0.23
CA THR A 85 -10.22 8.66 1.21
C THR A 85 -11.34 9.63 1.58
N ALA A 86 -11.58 10.67 0.76
CA ALA A 86 -12.65 11.63 0.98
C ALA A 86 -14.03 10.95 0.92
N VAL A 87 -14.32 10.24 -0.16
CA VAL A 87 -15.60 9.58 -0.39
C VAL A 87 -15.90 8.57 0.72
N GLN A 88 -14.93 7.74 1.08
CA GLN A 88 -15.09 6.77 2.18
C GLN A 88 -15.41 7.47 3.50
N ARG A 89 -14.71 8.57 3.82
CA ARG A 89 -14.95 9.35 5.05
C ARG A 89 -16.36 9.94 5.07
N PHE A 90 -16.77 10.62 3.99
CA PHE A 90 -18.08 11.27 3.93
C PHE A 90 -19.22 10.26 3.99
N ILE A 91 -19.14 9.13 3.26
CA ILE A 91 -20.14 8.06 3.33
C ILE A 91 -20.21 7.48 4.75
N THR A 92 -19.07 7.16 5.38
CA THR A 92 -19.04 6.61 6.73
C THR A 92 -19.61 7.60 7.76
N TYR A 93 -19.34 8.90 7.58
CA TYR A 93 -19.85 9.95 8.46
C TYR A 93 -21.38 10.06 8.38
N GLU A 94 -21.94 10.10 7.17
CA GLU A 94 -23.40 10.17 6.98
C GLU A 94 -24.10 8.89 7.44
N LEU A 95 -23.51 7.71 7.23
CA LEU A 95 -24.02 6.46 7.82
C LEU A 95 -24.06 6.50 9.36
N GLY A 96 -23.08 7.13 9.99
CA GLY A 96 -23.03 7.30 11.44
C GLY A 96 -24.11 8.24 12.00
N ARG A 97 -24.72 9.11 11.17
CA ARG A 97 -25.84 9.98 11.53
C ARG A 97 -27.20 9.25 11.57
N GLY A 98 -27.24 7.99 11.11
CA GLY A 98 -28.48 7.21 11.08
C GLY A 98 -29.54 7.79 10.15
N GLU A 99 -30.76 7.94 10.63
CA GLU A 99 -31.90 8.43 9.81
C GLU A 99 -31.74 9.87 9.31
N GLU A 100 -30.94 10.69 9.96
CA GLU A 100 -30.62 12.06 9.51
C GLU A 100 -29.52 12.10 8.45
N GLY A 101 -28.89 10.97 8.14
CA GLY A 101 -27.80 10.89 7.18
C GLY A 101 -28.27 10.93 5.74
N GLU A 102 -27.56 11.66 4.88
CA GLU A 102 -27.87 11.81 3.46
C GLU A 102 -26.86 11.01 2.62
N VAL A 103 -26.76 9.69 2.85
CA VAL A 103 -25.77 8.80 2.20
C VAL A 103 -25.96 8.75 0.68
N ASP A 104 -27.20 8.67 0.20
CA ASP A 104 -27.59 8.68 -1.22
C ASP A 104 -27.12 9.95 -1.94
N ARG A 105 -27.23 11.09 -1.25
CA ARG A 105 -26.80 12.40 -1.76
C ARG A 105 -25.27 12.50 -1.83
N VAL A 106 -24.57 12.03 -0.79
CA VAL A 106 -23.10 11.98 -0.79
C VAL A 106 -22.60 11.01 -1.84
N PHE A 107 -23.23 9.84 -2.00
CA PHE A 107 -22.88 8.86 -3.02
C PHE A 107 -23.02 9.46 -4.43
N SER A 108 -24.18 10.05 -4.75
CA SER A 108 -24.46 10.66 -6.06
C SER A 108 -23.53 11.85 -6.35
N THR A 109 -23.29 12.72 -5.35
CA THR A 109 -22.35 13.84 -5.49
C THR A 109 -20.92 13.36 -5.71
N SER A 110 -20.50 12.31 -4.98
CA SER A 110 -19.17 11.72 -5.16
C SER A 110 -19.00 11.13 -6.56
N LEU A 111 -20.01 10.45 -7.08
CA LEU A 111 -19.98 9.91 -8.44
C LEU A 111 -19.85 11.02 -9.48
N ASN A 112 -20.57 12.14 -9.33
CA ASN A 112 -20.46 13.31 -10.21
C ASN A 112 -19.06 13.91 -10.19
N VAL A 113 -18.47 14.10 -9.00
CA VAL A 113 -17.09 14.61 -8.85
C VAL A 113 -16.09 13.68 -9.53
N LEU A 114 -16.26 12.37 -9.36
CA LEU A 114 -15.37 11.37 -9.96
C LEU A 114 -15.51 11.27 -11.46
N LEU A 115 -16.72 11.42 -12.01
CA LEU A 115 -16.95 11.51 -13.46
C LEU A 115 -16.28 12.76 -14.06
N LEU A 116 -16.40 13.90 -13.39
CA LEU A 116 -15.72 15.12 -13.82
C LEU A 116 -14.19 14.97 -13.76
N LEU A 117 -13.67 14.35 -12.69
CA LEU A 117 -12.25 14.04 -12.59
C LEU A 117 -11.80 13.07 -13.69
N ALA A 118 -12.56 12.02 -13.93
CA ALA A 118 -12.27 11.04 -14.99
C ALA A 118 -12.16 11.73 -16.35
N LEU A 119 -13.12 12.60 -16.69
CA LEU A 119 -13.11 13.37 -17.92
C LEU A 119 -11.89 14.32 -18.00
N ALA A 120 -11.61 15.08 -16.93
CA ALA A 120 -10.45 15.96 -16.87
C ALA A 120 -9.14 15.19 -17.01
N THR A 121 -9.08 14.02 -16.38
CA THR A 121 -7.90 13.14 -16.44
C THR A 121 -7.64 12.63 -17.86
N VAL A 122 -8.68 12.19 -18.58
CA VAL A 122 -8.53 11.78 -20.00
C VAL A 122 -8.03 12.93 -20.87
N ILE A 123 -8.61 14.12 -20.74
CA ILE A 123 -8.20 15.30 -21.52
C ILE A 123 -6.71 15.61 -21.34
N ILE A 124 -6.14 15.31 -20.16
CA ILE A 124 -4.72 15.57 -19.85
C ILE A 124 -3.85 14.36 -20.22
N ILE A 125 -4.26 13.16 -19.84
CA ILE A 125 -3.47 11.92 -20.05
C ILE A 125 -3.28 11.62 -21.54
N GLU A 126 -4.34 11.76 -22.35
CA GLU A 126 -4.26 11.40 -23.76
C GLU A 126 -3.16 12.16 -24.52
N PRO A 127 -3.12 13.49 -24.57
CA PRO A 127 -2.08 14.20 -25.30
C PRO A 127 -0.69 14.01 -24.67
N VAL A 128 -0.59 13.99 -23.34
CA VAL A 128 0.69 13.84 -22.64
C VAL A 128 1.25 12.42 -22.84
N GLY A 129 0.41 11.39 -22.67
CA GLY A 129 0.83 10.00 -22.81
C GLY A 129 1.23 9.66 -24.25
N LEU A 130 0.43 10.07 -25.23
CA LEU A 130 0.77 9.89 -26.65
C LEU A 130 2.07 10.62 -27.04
N TRP A 131 2.28 11.85 -26.54
CA TRP A 131 3.50 12.57 -26.77
C TRP A 131 4.72 11.87 -26.14
N LEU A 132 4.58 11.36 -24.90
CA LEU A 132 5.64 10.60 -24.22
C LEU A 132 6.00 9.33 -25.00
N ILE A 133 5.00 8.53 -25.39
CA ILE A 133 5.18 7.28 -26.14
C ILE A 133 5.93 7.52 -27.45
N ASN A 134 5.54 8.57 -28.20
CA ASN A 134 6.11 8.82 -29.53
C ASN A 134 7.47 9.52 -29.52
N HIS A 135 7.81 10.27 -28.44
CA HIS A 135 9.00 11.15 -28.53
C HIS A 135 9.99 10.97 -27.39
N LYS A 136 9.58 10.36 -26.27
CA LYS A 136 10.41 10.36 -25.06
C LYS A 136 10.73 8.98 -24.52
N LEU A 137 9.85 8.01 -24.71
CA LEU A 137 10.07 6.66 -24.20
C LEU A 137 10.89 5.84 -25.19
N ASN A 138 11.87 5.11 -24.65
CA ASN A 138 12.66 4.16 -25.43
C ASN A 138 11.87 2.85 -25.59
N ILE A 139 10.97 2.84 -26.56
CA ILE A 139 10.15 1.68 -26.93
C ILE A 139 10.71 1.12 -28.24
N PRO A 140 10.95 -0.20 -28.35
CA PRO A 140 11.37 -0.82 -29.61
C PRO A 140 10.37 -0.52 -30.73
N GLU A 141 10.85 -0.19 -31.94
CA GLU A 141 9.99 0.21 -33.06
C GLU A 141 8.91 -0.83 -33.39
N GLY A 142 9.24 -2.12 -33.28
CA GLY A 142 8.27 -3.21 -33.48
C GLY A 142 7.14 -3.28 -32.44
N SER A 143 7.32 -2.67 -31.26
CA SER A 143 6.34 -2.66 -30.16
C SER A 143 5.57 -1.34 -30.05
N LEU A 144 5.85 -0.34 -30.88
CA LEU A 144 5.23 0.98 -30.79
C LEU A 144 3.69 0.92 -30.96
N THR A 145 3.20 0.19 -31.96
CA THR A 145 1.76 -0.01 -32.18
C THR A 145 1.09 -0.71 -30.99
N ALA A 146 1.77 -1.71 -30.43
CA ALA A 146 1.28 -2.39 -29.23
C ALA A 146 1.25 -1.45 -28.00
N ALA A 147 2.27 -0.61 -27.84
CA ALA A 147 2.32 0.39 -26.77
C ALA A 147 1.17 1.38 -26.85
N HIS A 148 0.79 1.85 -28.04
CA HIS A 148 -0.40 2.71 -28.22
C HIS A 148 -1.70 2.01 -27.79
N TRP A 149 -1.92 0.77 -28.21
CA TRP A 149 -3.12 0.02 -27.78
C TRP A 149 -3.13 -0.26 -26.28
N VAL A 150 -1.99 -0.64 -25.72
CA VAL A 150 -1.87 -0.85 -24.26
C VAL A 150 -2.16 0.43 -23.50
N PHE A 151 -1.69 1.57 -24.01
CA PHE A 151 -1.99 2.87 -23.40
C PHE A 151 -3.49 3.15 -23.38
N GLN A 152 -4.19 2.97 -24.49
CA GLN A 152 -5.64 3.16 -24.57
C GLN A 152 -6.39 2.23 -23.60
N PHE A 153 -6.02 0.95 -23.56
CA PHE A 153 -6.63 0.00 -22.64
C PHE A 153 -6.32 0.32 -21.16
N THR A 154 -5.13 0.82 -20.87
CA THR A 154 -4.76 1.22 -19.51
C THR A 154 -5.53 2.47 -19.05
N VAL A 155 -5.70 3.45 -19.93
CA VAL A 155 -6.55 4.63 -19.67
C VAL A 155 -7.99 4.20 -19.45
N LEU A 156 -8.53 3.31 -20.29
CA LEU A 156 -9.88 2.78 -20.14
C LEU A 156 -10.06 2.04 -18.79
N ALA A 157 -9.11 1.17 -18.42
CA ALA A 157 -9.12 0.48 -17.13
C ALA A 157 -9.15 1.46 -15.97
N PHE A 158 -8.31 2.49 -16.02
CA PHE A 158 -8.21 3.53 -15.00
C PHE A 158 -9.50 4.32 -14.82
N LEU A 159 -10.20 4.66 -15.91
CA LEU A 159 -11.51 5.32 -15.85
C LEU A 159 -12.54 4.49 -15.09
N PHE A 160 -12.62 3.19 -15.39
CA PHE A 160 -13.56 2.31 -14.70
C PHE A 160 -13.17 2.08 -13.24
N GLU A 161 -11.88 2.07 -12.89
CA GLU A 161 -11.41 2.03 -11.50
C GLU A 161 -11.82 3.29 -10.72
N ILE A 162 -11.70 4.50 -11.31
CA ILE A 162 -12.18 5.74 -10.68
C ILE A 162 -13.69 5.67 -10.40
N ILE A 163 -14.48 5.26 -11.38
CA ILE A 163 -15.94 5.18 -11.25
C ILE A 163 -16.37 4.09 -10.24
N ALA A 164 -15.52 3.11 -9.95
CA ALA A 164 -15.79 2.08 -8.94
C ALA A 164 -15.62 2.59 -7.49
N ILE A 165 -14.93 3.72 -7.25
CA ILE A 165 -14.59 4.22 -5.91
C ILE A 165 -15.82 4.37 -4.99
N PRO A 166 -16.94 5.02 -5.35
CA PRO A 166 -18.08 5.19 -4.47
C PRO A 166 -18.73 3.87 -4.07
N TYR A 167 -18.79 2.91 -4.99
CA TYR A 167 -19.35 1.57 -4.72
C TYR A 167 -18.47 0.80 -3.74
N ASN A 168 -17.15 0.86 -3.91
CA ASN A 168 -16.19 0.26 -2.99
C ASN A 168 -16.28 0.91 -1.60
N ALA A 169 -16.40 2.24 -1.56
CA ALA A 169 -16.55 3.00 -0.31
C ALA A 169 -17.82 2.61 0.46
N LEU A 170 -18.95 2.38 -0.22
CA LEU A 170 -20.18 1.88 0.40
C LEU A 170 -19.99 0.49 1.02
N VAL A 171 -19.39 -0.44 0.30
CA VAL A 171 -19.12 -1.81 0.81
C VAL A 171 -18.28 -1.77 2.09
N ILE A 172 -17.24 -0.92 2.12
CA ILE A 172 -16.37 -0.75 3.29
C ILE A 172 -17.09 -0.04 4.44
N ALA A 173 -17.87 1.02 4.13
CA ALA A 173 -18.59 1.79 5.13
C ALA A 173 -19.69 0.96 5.84
N HIS A 174 -20.36 0.06 5.12
CA HIS A 174 -21.29 -0.93 5.67
C HIS A 174 -20.60 -2.15 6.30
N GLU A 175 -19.26 -2.15 6.42
CA GLU A 175 -18.45 -3.23 6.99
C GLU A 175 -18.66 -4.61 6.34
N LYS A 176 -19.06 -4.65 5.07
CA LYS A 176 -19.22 -5.89 4.28
C LYS A 176 -17.88 -6.41 3.78
N MET A 177 -16.99 -6.77 4.74
CA MET A 177 -15.62 -7.19 4.44
C MET A 177 -15.55 -8.52 3.72
N ASP A 178 -16.55 -9.37 3.83
CA ASP A 178 -16.74 -10.62 3.08
C ASP A 178 -16.90 -10.37 1.57
N ALA A 179 -17.80 -9.45 1.20
CA ALA A 179 -18.00 -9.05 -0.19
C ALA A 179 -16.73 -8.39 -0.76
N PHE A 180 -16.13 -7.46 -0.01
CA PHE A 180 -14.87 -6.83 -0.40
C PHE A 180 -13.75 -7.84 -0.64
N ALA A 181 -13.60 -8.84 0.25
CA ALA A 181 -12.61 -9.90 0.10
C ALA A 181 -12.88 -10.76 -1.13
N THR A 182 -14.12 -11.20 -1.32
CA THR A 182 -14.51 -12.04 -2.45
C THR A 182 -14.27 -11.35 -3.80
N ILE A 183 -14.69 -10.09 -3.96
CA ILE A 183 -14.47 -9.34 -5.21
C ILE A 183 -12.98 -9.10 -5.46
N SER A 184 -12.20 -8.84 -4.40
CA SER A 184 -10.74 -8.67 -4.51
C SER A 184 -10.05 -9.96 -4.97
N ILE A 185 -10.43 -11.12 -4.41
CA ILE A 185 -9.90 -12.43 -4.82
C ILE A 185 -10.29 -12.73 -6.27
N LEU A 186 -11.54 -12.46 -6.64
CA LEU A 186 -12.02 -12.64 -8.02
C LEU A 186 -11.18 -11.80 -9.01
N LYS A 187 -10.90 -10.52 -8.69
CA LYS A 187 -10.03 -9.67 -9.53
C LYS A 187 -8.68 -10.36 -9.79
N VAL A 188 -8.05 -10.88 -8.75
CA VAL A 188 -6.71 -11.50 -8.88
C VAL A 188 -6.76 -12.83 -9.64
N LEU A 189 -7.80 -13.64 -9.42
CA LEU A 189 -8.01 -14.88 -10.18
C LEU A 189 -8.20 -14.59 -11.67
N LEU A 190 -8.99 -13.57 -12.01
CA LEU A 190 -9.17 -13.12 -13.39
C LEU A 190 -7.85 -12.61 -14.00
N THR A 191 -7.03 -11.90 -13.24
CA THR A 191 -5.69 -11.48 -13.67
C THR A 191 -4.78 -12.67 -13.96
N CYS A 192 -4.80 -13.71 -13.11
CA CYS A 192 -4.08 -14.97 -13.38
C CYS A 192 -4.60 -15.68 -14.64
N ALA A 193 -5.92 -15.75 -14.79
CA ALA A 193 -6.53 -16.35 -15.98
C ALA A 193 -6.16 -15.59 -17.26
N ALA A 194 -6.15 -14.25 -17.20
CA ALA A 194 -5.68 -13.41 -18.30
C ALA A 194 -4.21 -13.68 -18.65
N ALA A 195 -3.32 -13.73 -17.65
CA ALA A 195 -1.91 -14.03 -17.86
C ALA A 195 -1.69 -15.44 -18.44
N TRP A 196 -2.46 -16.43 -17.97
CA TRP A 196 -2.42 -17.80 -18.50
C TRP A 196 -2.94 -17.86 -19.93
N SER A 197 -4.02 -17.17 -20.24
CA SER A 197 -4.63 -17.20 -21.58
C SER A 197 -3.73 -16.66 -22.68
N LEU A 198 -2.69 -15.86 -22.35
CA LEU A 198 -1.71 -15.36 -23.31
C LEU A 198 -0.98 -16.49 -24.02
N SER A 199 -0.83 -17.67 -23.40
CA SER A 199 -0.23 -18.86 -24.03
C SER A 199 -1.01 -19.37 -25.26
N LEU A 200 -2.33 -19.04 -25.35
CA LEU A 200 -3.19 -19.42 -26.45
C LEU A 200 -3.01 -18.56 -27.70
N PHE A 201 -2.34 -17.40 -27.57
CA PHE A 201 -2.11 -16.47 -28.68
C PHE A 201 -0.69 -16.59 -29.20
N SER A 202 -0.56 -16.70 -30.52
CA SER A 202 0.73 -16.79 -31.21
C SER A 202 1.38 -15.43 -31.44
N SER A 203 0.59 -14.35 -31.59
CA SER A 203 1.08 -12.97 -31.83
C SER A 203 0.21 -11.94 -31.13
N GLY A 204 0.73 -10.72 -30.94
CA GLY A 204 -0.01 -9.60 -30.34
C GLY A 204 -0.34 -9.77 -28.86
N ARG A 205 0.41 -10.62 -28.13
CA ARG A 205 0.17 -10.95 -26.71
C ARG A 205 0.08 -9.73 -25.82
N LEU A 206 0.91 -8.72 -26.07
CA LEU A 206 0.92 -7.47 -25.31
C LEU A 206 -0.38 -6.70 -25.45
N ILE A 207 -0.94 -6.60 -26.66
CA ILE A 207 -2.24 -5.94 -26.94
C ILE A 207 -3.38 -6.71 -26.25
N VAL A 208 -3.37 -8.05 -26.40
CA VAL A 208 -4.36 -8.93 -25.76
C VAL A 208 -4.34 -8.78 -24.25
N TYR A 209 -3.14 -8.73 -23.64
CA TYR A 209 -3.00 -8.52 -22.20
C TYR A 209 -3.60 -7.20 -21.75
N GLY A 210 -3.28 -6.10 -22.43
CA GLY A 210 -3.89 -4.80 -22.14
C GLY A 210 -5.42 -4.82 -22.25
N ALA A 211 -5.97 -5.42 -23.30
CA ALA A 211 -7.41 -5.55 -23.50
C ALA A 211 -8.09 -6.39 -22.37
N LEU A 212 -7.47 -7.51 -21.98
CA LEU A 212 -7.98 -8.34 -20.88
C LEU A 212 -7.96 -7.60 -19.54
N MET A 213 -6.90 -6.83 -19.25
CA MET A 213 -6.82 -6.03 -18.03
C MET A 213 -7.91 -4.94 -17.99
N ALA A 214 -8.20 -4.28 -19.13
CA ALA A 214 -9.32 -3.35 -19.24
C ALA A 214 -10.67 -4.05 -19.04
N ALA A 215 -10.87 -5.21 -19.65
CA ALA A 215 -12.10 -6.00 -19.48
C ALA A 215 -12.31 -6.42 -18.01
N ILE A 216 -11.25 -6.81 -17.31
CA ILE A 216 -11.30 -7.13 -15.87
C ILE A 216 -11.70 -5.90 -15.06
N ALA A 217 -11.13 -4.72 -15.32
CA ALA A 217 -11.48 -3.49 -14.62
C ALA A 217 -12.98 -3.15 -14.80
N ILE A 218 -13.49 -3.26 -16.03
CA ILE A 218 -14.92 -3.08 -16.34
C ILE A 218 -15.78 -4.09 -15.57
N LEU A 219 -15.43 -5.36 -15.63
CA LEU A 219 -16.17 -6.43 -14.97
C LEU A 219 -16.22 -6.25 -13.44
N ILE A 220 -15.10 -5.94 -12.82
CA ILE A 220 -15.04 -5.70 -11.37
C ILE A 220 -15.89 -4.50 -10.97
N ARG A 221 -15.83 -3.42 -11.74
CA ARG A 221 -16.70 -2.25 -11.52
C ARG A 221 -18.18 -2.62 -11.61
N LEU A 222 -18.58 -3.41 -12.62
CA LEU A 222 -19.96 -3.87 -12.77
C LEU A 222 -20.40 -4.76 -11.61
N ILE A 223 -19.53 -5.66 -11.12
CA ILE A 223 -19.82 -6.51 -9.96
C ILE A 223 -20.05 -5.66 -8.71
N TYR A 224 -19.20 -4.68 -8.43
CA TYR A 224 -19.42 -3.73 -7.32
C TYR A 224 -20.75 -2.99 -7.47
N GLN A 225 -21.08 -2.50 -8.66
CA GLN A 225 -22.35 -1.81 -8.91
C GLN A 225 -23.55 -2.73 -8.65
N ILE A 226 -23.56 -3.93 -9.23
CA ILE A 226 -24.66 -4.89 -9.08
C ILE A 226 -24.82 -5.28 -7.60
N TYR A 227 -23.70 -5.53 -6.91
CA TYR A 227 -23.72 -5.85 -5.49
C TYR A 227 -24.32 -4.72 -4.66
N CYS A 228 -23.86 -3.47 -4.86
CA CYS A 228 -24.35 -2.31 -4.12
C CYS A 228 -25.84 -2.04 -4.40
N HIS A 229 -26.28 -2.08 -5.66
CA HIS A 229 -27.69 -1.86 -6.01
C HIS A 229 -28.64 -2.93 -5.44
N ARG A 230 -28.14 -4.14 -5.15
CA ARG A 230 -28.93 -5.22 -4.54
C ARG A 230 -29.00 -5.15 -3.02
N HIS A 231 -28.00 -4.56 -2.36
CA HIS A 231 -27.86 -4.63 -0.91
C HIS A 231 -28.00 -3.27 -0.20
N PHE A 232 -27.87 -2.16 -0.94
CA PHE A 232 -27.90 -0.81 -0.37
C PHE A 232 -28.85 0.07 -1.18
N GLU A 233 -29.90 0.59 -0.53
CA GLU A 233 -30.87 1.48 -1.17
C GLU A 233 -30.21 2.81 -1.59
N GLU A 234 -29.22 3.25 -0.83
CA GLU A 234 -28.45 4.49 -1.04
C GLU A 234 -27.55 4.44 -2.28
N ALA A 235 -27.31 3.25 -2.84
CA ALA A 235 -26.51 3.09 -4.05
C ALA A 235 -27.24 3.54 -5.34
N ARG A 236 -28.49 3.98 -5.24
CA ARG A 236 -29.24 4.50 -6.38
C ARG A 236 -28.77 5.90 -6.73
N TYR A 237 -28.29 6.06 -7.96
CA TYR A 237 -27.85 7.35 -8.46
C TYR A 237 -29.04 8.27 -8.68
N HIS A 238 -29.03 9.43 -8.06
CA HIS A 238 -29.94 10.53 -8.29
C HIS A 238 -29.14 11.73 -8.80
N PHE A 239 -29.50 12.26 -9.95
CA PHE A 239 -28.84 13.44 -10.45
C PHE A 239 -29.15 14.64 -9.53
N SER A 240 -28.24 14.94 -8.65
CA SER A 240 -28.28 16.14 -7.81
C SER A 240 -26.91 16.81 -7.81
N ILE A 241 -26.89 18.12 -8.02
CA ILE A 241 -25.68 18.92 -7.93
C ILE A 241 -25.74 19.69 -6.60
N ASP A 242 -25.17 19.09 -5.56
CA ASP A 242 -24.95 19.79 -4.30
C ASP A 242 -23.57 20.48 -4.35
N LYS A 243 -23.59 21.75 -4.73
CA LYS A 243 -22.36 22.56 -4.84
C LYS A 243 -21.57 22.66 -3.53
N GLN A 244 -22.26 22.66 -2.39
CA GLN A 244 -21.61 22.73 -1.08
C GLN A 244 -20.88 21.43 -0.77
N LYS A 245 -21.56 20.28 -0.81
CA LYS A 245 -20.96 18.95 -0.59
C LYS A 245 -19.87 18.66 -1.63
N MET A 246 -20.10 19.02 -2.90
CA MET A 246 -19.09 18.89 -3.96
C MET A 246 -17.82 19.70 -3.63
N GLY A 247 -17.98 20.93 -3.15
CA GLY A 247 -16.87 21.79 -2.71
C GLY A 247 -16.14 21.21 -1.50
N GLU A 248 -16.85 20.68 -0.51
CA GLU A 248 -16.27 20.06 0.68
C GLU A 248 -15.48 18.79 0.33
N ILE A 249 -16.05 17.89 -0.48
CA ILE A 249 -15.39 16.66 -0.95
C ILE A 249 -14.14 17.01 -1.77
N SER A 250 -14.26 17.93 -2.74
CA SER A 250 -13.14 18.32 -3.61
C SER A 250 -12.03 19.03 -2.84
N ARG A 251 -12.37 19.90 -1.88
CA ARG A 251 -11.39 20.60 -1.01
C ARG A 251 -10.65 19.61 -0.12
N PHE A 252 -11.37 18.69 0.51
CA PHE A 252 -10.75 17.66 1.36
C PHE A 252 -9.85 16.73 0.52
N ALA A 253 -10.36 16.28 -0.62
CA ALA A 253 -9.59 15.47 -1.56
C ALA A 253 -8.34 16.21 -2.05
N GLY A 254 -8.45 17.48 -2.44
CA GLY A 254 -7.34 18.31 -2.90
C GLY A 254 -6.22 18.43 -1.88
N VAL A 255 -6.55 18.72 -0.62
CA VAL A 255 -5.57 18.80 0.46
C VAL A 255 -4.92 17.42 0.73
N SER A 256 -5.71 16.36 0.74
CA SER A 256 -5.19 14.99 0.93
C SER A 256 -4.31 14.53 -0.22
N THR A 257 -4.57 15.02 -1.43
CA THR A 257 -3.86 14.65 -2.65
C THR A 257 -2.52 15.38 -2.80
N LEU A 258 -2.43 16.64 -2.34
CA LEU A 258 -1.21 17.45 -2.51
C LEU A 258 0.05 16.77 -1.97
N GLY A 259 -0.01 16.17 -0.77
CA GLY A 259 1.10 15.39 -0.23
C GLY A 259 1.39 14.13 -1.06
N GLY A 260 0.34 13.42 -1.49
CA GLY A 260 0.45 12.22 -2.30
C GLY A 260 0.99 12.45 -3.73
N ILE A 261 0.74 13.62 -4.32
CA ILE A 261 1.23 13.98 -5.67
C ILE A 261 2.75 13.93 -5.72
N LEU A 262 3.43 14.62 -4.82
CA LEU A 262 4.89 14.71 -4.79
C LEU A 262 5.51 13.32 -4.63
N TYR A 263 4.94 12.52 -3.74
CA TYR A 263 5.38 11.15 -3.49
C TYR A 263 5.18 10.23 -4.71
N THR A 264 3.99 10.28 -5.35
CA THR A 264 3.69 9.45 -6.52
C THR A 264 4.52 9.87 -7.73
N ILE A 265 4.69 11.18 -7.98
CA ILE A 265 5.56 11.67 -9.07
C ILE A 265 7.00 11.20 -8.83
N SER A 266 7.49 11.21 -7.59
CA SER A 266 8.83 10.70 -7.28
C SER A 266 8.95 9.21 -7.60
N GLY A 267 7.99 8.40 -7.17
CA GLY A 267 7.99 6.95 -7.36
C GLY A 267 7.89 6.54 -8.83
N GLU A 268 6.88 7.03 -9.52
CA GLU A 268 6.66 6.71 -10.94
C GLU A 268 7.69 7.38 -11.85
N GLY A 269 8.15 8.58 -11.47
CA GLY A 269 9.19 9.31 -12.19
C GLY A 269 10.53 8.57 -12.22
N ILE A 270 10.86 7.78 -11.18
CA ILE A 270 12.06 6.93 -11.19
C ILE A 270 12.01 5.93 -12.36
N MET A 271 10.85 5.38 -12.71
CA MET A 271 10.73 4.47 -13.85
C MET A 271 11.06 5.17 -15.17
N LEU A 272 10.68 6.45 -15.32
CA LEU A 272 11.05 7.24 -16.51
C LEU A 272 12.55 7.52 -16.52
N VAL A 273 13.15 7.86 -15.41
CA VAL A 273 14.60 8.10 -15.29
C VAL A 273 15.39 6.82 -15.60
N ILE A 274 14.95 5.66 -15.11
CA ILE A 274 15.56 4.35 -15.42
C ILE A 274 15.45 4.08 -16.92
N ASN A 275 14.29 4.30 -17.54
CA ASN A 275 14.09 4.10 -18.96
C ASN A 275 15.03 4.98 -19.81
N TRP A 276 15.16 6.25 -19.46
CA TRP A 276 16.03 7.20 -20.18
C TRP A 276 17.52 6.88 -20.05
N THR A 277 17.93 6.23 -18.96
CA THR A 277 19.35 5.98 -18.67
C THR A 277 19.79 4.56 -19.04
N PHE A 278 18.95 3.56 -18.77
CA PHE A 278 19.30 2.13 -18.87
C PHE A 278 18.31 1.31 -19.70
N GLY A 279 17.21 1.91 -20.16
CA GLY A 279 16.23 1.26 -21.03
C GLY A 279 15.23 0.36 -20.30
N VAL A 280 14.45 -0.40 -21.09
CA VAL A 280 13.30 -1.19 -20.62
C VAL A 280 13.68 -2.39 -19.73
N ALA A 281 14.85 -2.99 -19.98
CA ALA A 281 15.29 -4.17 -19.21
C ALA A 281 15.45 -3.86 -17.70
N ILE A 282 16.09 -2.73 -17.36
CA ILE A 282 16.23 -2.32 -15.96
C ILE A 282 14.88 -1.83 -15.38
N ASN A 283 13.99 -1.28 -16.21
CA ASN A 283 12.62 -0.99 -15.78
C ASN A 283 11.85 -2.25 -15.36
N ALA A 284 11.97 -3.34 -16.12
CA ALA A 284 11.35 -4.62 -15.73
C ALA A 284 11.88 -5.09 -14.37
N VAL A 285 13.20 -5.02 -14.16
CA VAL A 285 13.85 -5.33 -12.88
C VAL A 285 13.31 -4.48 -11.74
N TYR A 286 13.18 -3.17 -11.95
CA TYR A 286 12.65 -2.26 -10.94
C TYR A 286 11.17 -2.55 -10.63
N THR A 287 10.37 -2.86 -11.65
CA THR A 287 8.96 -3.25 -11.49
C THR A 287 8.82 -4.51 -10.62
N ILE A 288 9.65 -5.53 -10.86
CA ILE A 288 9.70 -6.76 -10.06
C ILE A 288 10.08 -6.44 -8.60
N ALA A 289 11.09 -5.59 -8.40
CA ALA A 289 11.51 -5.18 -7.06
C ALA A 289 10.42 -4.39 -6.31
N LEU A 290 9.68 -3.49 -6.99
CA LEU A 290 8.54 -2.79 -6.42
C LEU A 290 7.42 -3.73 -6.01
N GLN A 291 7.18 -4.78 -6.78
CA GLN A 291 6.16 -5.79 -6.45
C GLN A 291 6.50 -6.52 -5.15
N LEU A 292 7.77 -6.92 -4.97
CA LEU A 292 8.25 -7.52 -3.71
C LEU A 292 8.10 -6.55 -2.53
N LYS A 293 8.48 -5.29 -2.70
CA LYS A 293 8.29 -4.24 -1.69
C LYS A 293 6.82 -4.14 -1.27
N ASN A 294 5.92 -4.02 -2.24
CA ASN A 294 4.49 -3.85 -1.98
C ASN A 294 3.88 -5.08 -1.29
N MET A 295 4.35 -6.28 -1.64
CA MET A 295 3.97 -7.51 -0.97
C MET A 295 4.36 -7.48 0.51
N ILE A 296 5.62 -7.19 0.82
CA ILE A 296 6.14 -7.12 2.19
C ILE A 296 5.42 -6.04 2.99
N LEU A 297 5.24 -4.84 2.41
CA LEU A 297 4.51 -3.75 3.06
C LEU A 297 3.06 -4.10 3.36
N SER A 298 2.38 -4.84 2.49
CA SER A 298 0.98 -5.20 2.71
C SER A 298 0.79 -6.03 3.98
N PHE A 299 1.77 -6.85 4.38
CA PHE A 299 1.75 -7.59 5.64
C PHE A 299 1.77 -6.65 6.85
N ALA A 300 2.72 -5.71 6.89
CA ALA A 300 2.85 -4.76 7.98
C ALA A 300 1.61 -3.86 8.08
N LEU A 301 1.20 -3.24 6.98
CA LEU A 301 0.08 -2.31 6.94
C LEU A 301 -1.28 -2.96 7.30
N ASN A 302 -1.50 -4.23 6.98
CA ASN A 302 -2.74 -4.90 7.38
C ASN A 302 -2.83 -5.13 8.90
N LEU A 303 -1.71 -5.46 9.54
CA LEU A 303 -1.67 -5.56 11.00
C LEU A 303 -1.90 -4.19 11.65
N PHE A 304 -1.28 -3.14 11.11
CA PHE A 304 -1.38 -1.80 11.64
C PHE A 304 -2.80 -1.23 11.58
N LYS A 305 -3.61 -1.58 10.58
CA LYS A 305 -5.01 -1.16 10.47
C LYS A 305 -5.85 -1.48 11.71
N ALA A 306 -5.49 -2.51 12.48
CA ALA A 306 -6.16 -2.84 13.73
C ALA A 306 -5.81 -1.86 14.87
N ILE A 307 -4.60 -1.29 14.85
CA ILE A 307 -4.08 -0.39 15.91
C ILE A 307 -4.39 1.08 15.60
N GLN A 308 -4.47 1.44 14.33
CA GLN A 308 -4.66 2.80 13.84
C GLN A 308 -5.83 3.57 14.49
N PRO A 309 -7.04 3.00 14.66
CA PRO A 309 -8.15 3.71 15.29
C PRO A 309 -7.89 4.05 16.75
N GLN A 310 -7.17 3.17 17.48
CA GLN A 310 -6.84 3.38 18.89
C GLN A 310 -5.84 4.52 19.07
N ILE A 311 -4.86 4.66 18.18
CA ILE A 311 -3.91 5.78 18.17
C ILE A 311 -4.67 7.11 18.04
N THR A 312 -5.62 7.19 17.12
CA THR A 312 -6.41 8.40 16.91
C THR A 312 -7.33 8.70 18.09
N LYS A 313 -8.00 7.67 18.64
CA LYS A 313 -8.92 7.80 19.77
C LYS A 313 -8.19 8.27 21.04
N THR A 314 -7.07 7.66 21.40
CA THR A 314 -6.31 8.04 22.60
C THR A 314 -5.74 9.45 22.53
N TYR A 315 -5.41 9.94 21.32
CA TYR A 315 -5.03 11.33 21.12
C TYR A 315 -6.22 12.27 21.35
N ALA A 316 -7.39 11.96 20.79
CA ALA A 316 -8.61 12.76 20.95
C ALA A 316 -9.10 12.82 22.41
N GLU A 317 -8.90 11.76 23.18
CA GLU A 317 -9.22 11.67 24.62
C GLU A 317 -8.20 12.41 25.51
N GLY A 318 -7.09 12.91 24.95
CA GLY A 318 -6.01 13.54 25.71
C GLY A 318 -5.15 12.56 26.51
N ALA A 319 -5.30 11.25 26.32
CA ALA A 319 -4.55 10.20 27.00
C ALA A 319 -3.15 10.02 26.35
N LEU A 320 -2.32 11.08 26.41
CA LEU A 320 -1.06 11.19 25.66
C LEU A 320 -0.02 10.11 25.99
N ASP A 321 -0.01 9.59 27.21
CA ASP A 321 0.94 8.53 27.60
C ASP A 321 0.55 7.18 26.96
N VAL A 322 -0.74 6.87 26.93
CA VAL A 322 -1.27 5.68 26.24
C VAL A 322 -1.05 5.82 24.73
N HIS A 323 -1.33 7.01 24.18
CA HIS A 323 -1.09 7.34 22.77
C HIS A 323 0.38 7.10 22.37
N ARG A 324 1.35 7.66 23.12
CA ARG A 324 2.80 7.45 22.87
C ARG A 324 3.16 5.97 22.90
N ARG A 325 2.66 5.25 23.92
CA ARG A 325 2.92 3.80 24.07
C ARG A 325 2.42 3.02 22.85
N LEU A 326 1.20 3.29 22.38
CA LEU A 326 0.63 2.65 21.20
C LEU A 326 1.45 2.92 19.94
N VAL A 327 1.89 4.18 19.74
CA VAL A 327 2.72 4.53 18.57
C VAL A 327 4.07 3.83 18.62
N TYR A 328 4.77 3.84 19.76
CA TYR A 328 6.09 3.21 19.88
C TYR A 328 6.02 1.69 19.73
N SER A 329 5.05 1.05 20.38
CA SER A 329 4.88 -0.41 20.27
C SER A 329 4.39 -0.81 18.88
N GLY A 330 3.51 -0.03 18.26
CA GLY A 330 3.05 -0.23 16.89
C GLY A 330 4.19 -0.15 15.87
N SER A 331 5.04 0.88 15.94
CA SER A 331 6.22 1.01 15.07
C SER A 331 7.20 -0.15 15.23
N LYS A 332 7.47 -0.59 16.49
CA LYS A 332 8.33 -1.75 16.72
C LYS A 332 7.75 -3.03 16.12
N LEU A 333 6.46 -3.25 16.33
CA LEU A 333 5.77 -4.43 15.83
C LEU A 333 5.81 -4.51 14.30
N GLU A 334 5.58 -3.40 13.60
CA GLU A 334 5.67 -3.34 12.15
C GLU A 334 7.10 -3.61 11.65
N VAL A 335 8.10 -3.00 12.28
CA VAL A 335 9.51 -3.23 11.94
C VAL A 335 9.88 -4.70 12.12
N TYR A 336 9.48 -5.34 13.22
CA TYR A 336 9.75 -6.76 13.46
C TYR A 336 9.03 -7.68 12.47
N LEU A 337 7.83 -7.31 12.07
CA LEU A 337 7.09 -8.05 11.05
C LEU A 337 7.78 -7.96 9.68
N ILE A 338 8.33 -6.80 9.33
CA ILE A 338 9.15 -6.66 8.12
C ILE A 338 10.42 -7.51 8.22
N TYR A 339 11.11 -7.52 9.36
CA TYR A 339 12.31 -8.35 9.55
C TYR A 339 12.04 -9.83 9.32
N PHE A 340 10.89 -10.31 9.78
CA PHE A 340 10.47 -11.69 9.59
C PHE A 340 10.46 -12.14 8.13
N LEU A 341 10.09 -11.23 7.21
CA LEU A 341 10.05 -11.48 5.78
C LEU A 341 11.35 -11.06 5.08
N MET A 342 11.92 -9.93 5.49
CA MET A 342 13.05 -9.29 4.81
C MET A 342 14.37 -10.02 5.06
N LEU A 343 14.66 -10.44 6.30
CA LEU A 343 15.98 -10.99 6.62
C LEU A 343 16.27 -12.32 5.89
N PRO A 344 15.40 -13.35 5.91
CA PRO A 344 15.63 -14.54 5.10
C PRO A 344 15.71 -14.22 3.60
N PHE A 345 14.90 -13.27 3.13
CA PHE A 345 14.93 -12.83 1.75
C PHE A 345 16.29 -12.23 1.37
N LEU A 346 16.87 -11.33 2.18
CA LEU A 346 18.14 -10.69 1.87
C LEU A 346 19.31 -11.68 1.72
N PHE A 347 19.33 -12.75 2.52
CA PHE A 347 20.40 -13.76 2.47
C PHE A 347 20.21 -14.85 1.42
N ARG A 348 18.98 -15.04 0.93
CA ARG A 348 18.63 -16.05 -0.08
C ARG A 348 17.90 -15.43 -1.28
N THR A 349 18.16 -14.15 -1.58
CA THR A 349 17.47 -13.39 -2.64
C THR A 349 17.56 -14.08 -3.98
N GLU A 350 18.75 -14.48 -4.42
CA GLU A 350 18.96 -15.13 -5.71
C GLU A 350 18.16 -16.43 -5.82
N GLN A 351 18.22 -17.26 -4.77
CA GLN A 351 17.48 -18.51 -4.72
C GLN A 351 15.96 -18.29 -4.75
N ILE A 352 15.46 -17.33 -3.98
CA ILE A 352 14.02 -17.01 -3.93
C ILE A 352 13.57 -16.47 -5.30
N MET A 353 14.35 -15.60 -5.92
CA MET A 353 14.03 -15.04 -7.23
C MET A 353 14.09 -16.09 -8.33
N ALA A 354 15.06 -17.01 -8.30
CA ALA A 354 15.14 -18.12 -9.24
C ALA A 354 13.94 -19.07 -9.13
N LEU A 355 13.51 -19.37 -7.90
CA LEU A 355 12.30 -20.17 -7.67
C LEU A 355 11.03 -19.45 -8.15
N TRP A 356 10.96 -18.15 -7.99
CA TRP A 356 9.80 -17.36 -8.38
C TRP A 356 9.74 -17.11 -9.89
N LEU A 357 10.82 -16.56 -10.48
CA LEU A 357 10.84 -16.09 -11.88
C LEU A 357 11.28 -17.18 -12.87
N GLY A 358 12.05 -18.16 -12.41
CA GLY A 358 12.76 -19.13 -13.24
C GLY A 358 14.12 -18.58 -13.69
N GLU A 359 14.12 -17.62 -14.61
CA GLU A 359 15.33 -16.88 -15.01
C GLU A 359 15.40 -15.55 -14.27
N VAL A 360 16.55 -15.28 -13.65
CA VAL A 360 16.77 -14.06 -12.88
C VAL A 360 17.45 -13.02 -13.79
N PRO A 361 16.77 -11.91 -14.11
CA PRO A 361 17.35 -10.85 -14.93
C PRO A 361 18.59 -10.23 -14.27
N ASN A 362 19.52 -9.73 -15.09
CA ASN A 362 20.68 -8.99 -14.60
C ASN A 362 20.24 -7.82 -13.72
N TYR A 363 20.98 -7.58 -12.62
CA TYR A 363 20.67 -6.57 -11.60
C TYR A 363 19.40 -6.81 -10.76
N ALA A 364 18.62 -7.87 -10.99
CA ALA A 364 17.39 -8.11 -10.25
C ALA A 364 17.65 -8.36 -8.76
N VAL A 365 18.72 -9.06 -8.39
CA VAL A 365 19.08 -9.32 -6.98
C VAL A 365 19.38 -8.02 -6.22
N PRO A 366 20.33 -7.16 -6.62
CA PRO A 366 20.60 -5.92 -5.89
C PRO A 366 19.40 -4.96 -5.87
N TYR A 367 18.62 -4.89 -6.95
CA TYR A 367 17.41 -4.07 -6.97
C TYR A 367 16.34 -4.58 -6.00
N ALA A 368 16.10 -5.89 -5.97
CA ALA A 368 15.17 -6.50 -5.03
C ALA A 368 15.60 -6.25 -3.57
N GLN A 369 16.88 -6.44 -3.25
CA GLN A 369 17.41 -6.18 -1.91
C GLN A 369 17.27 -4.72 -1.50
N GLY A 370 17.69 -3.77 -2.34
CA GLY A 370 17.62 -2.34 -2.05
C GLY A 370 16.19 -1.83 -1.91
N ILE A 371 15.30 -2.24 -2.81
CA ILE A 371 13.89 -1.80 -2.80
C ILE A 371 13.11 -2.45 -1.66
N VAL A 372 13.39 -3.71 -1.31
CA VAL A 372 12.81 -4.36 -0.13
C VAL A 372 13.28 -3.68 1.15
N PHE A 373 14.54 -3.24 1.22
CA PHE A 373 15.06 -2.47 2.37
C PHE A 373 14.27 -1.17 2.59
N ILE A 374 13.78 -0.51 1.53
CA ILE A 374 12.92 0.66 1.65
C ILE A 374 11.60 0.35 2.39
N SER A 375 11.10 -0.89 2.36
CA SER A 375 9.91 -1.28 3.12
C SER A 375 10.05 -1.02 4.63
N LEU A 376 11.27 -1.13 5.15
CA LEU A 376 11.57 -0.89 6.55
C LEU A 376 11.35 0.57 6.96
N THR A 377 11.71 1.50 6.09
CA THR A 377 11.51 2.94 6.35
C THR A 377 10.02 3.28 6.46
N TYR A 378 9.19 2.64 5.64
CA TYR A 378 7.73 2.79 5.69
C TYR A 378 7.12 2.23 6.96
N ALA A 379 7.45 1.00 7.31
CA ALA A 379 6.92 0.33 8.51
C ALA A 379 7.26 1.09 9.80
N ALA A 380 8.50 1.58 9.92
CA ALA A 380 8.90 2.35 11.07
C ALA A 380 8.12 3.67 11.22
N PHE A 381 7.67 4.22 10.09
CA PHE A 381 7.10 5.56 10.00
C PHE A 381 5.56 5.59 10.07
N GLU A 382 4.85 4.56 9.63
CA GLU A 382 3.38 4.59 9.47
C GLU A 382 2.63 4.89 10.78
N PRO A 383 2.98 4.33 11.96
CA PRO A 383 2.35 4.72 13.21
C PRO A 383 2.63 6.18 13.62
N ILE A 384 3.82 6.71 13.30
CA ILE A 384 4.16 8.13 13.53
C ILE A 384 3.31 9.02 12.62
N ARG A 385 3.11 8.64 11.35
CA ARG A 385 2.22 9.32 10.41
C ARG A 385 0.79 9.38 10.94
N THR A 386 0.29 8.29 11.47
CA THR A 386 -1.06 8.23 12.07
C THR A 386 -1.17 9.15 13.28
N ALA A 387 -0.14 9.21 14.13
CA ALA A 387 -0.12 10.14 15.27
C ALA A 387 -0.16 11.61 14.81
N VAL A 388 0.55 11.95 13.74
CA VAL A 388 0.50 13.31 13.15
C VAL A 388 -0.87 13.59 12.54
N LEU A 389 -1.47 12.64 11.83
CA LEU A 389 -2.83 12.79 11.26
C LEU A 389 -3.87 13.07 12.34
N ALA A 390 -3.74 12.46 13.52
CA ALA A 390 -4.62 12.69 14.66
C ALA A 390 -4.56 14.15 15.16
N THR A 391 -3.42 14.83 15.01
CA THR A 391 -3.27 16.25 15.43
C THR A 391 -3.97 17.24 14.48
N GLY A 392 -4.25 16.85 13.25
CA GLY A 392 -4.74 17.74 12.18
C GLY A 392 -3.69 18.70 11.59
N ARG A 393 -2.47 18.76 12.14
CA ARG A 393 -1.39 19.68 11.67
C ARG A 393 -0.50 19.00 10.62
N ILE A 394 -1.08 18.60 9.51
CA ILE A 394 -0.46 17.68 8.54
C ILE A 394 0.40 18.37 7.46
N VAL A 395 0.17 19.67 7.17
CA VAL A 395 0.70 20.33 5.97
C VAL A 395 2.23 20.30 5.89
N LYS A 396 2.92 20.78 6.92
CA LYS A 396 4.39 20.80 6.95
C LYS A 396 4.99 19.41 6.94
N PHE A 397 4.34 18.49 7.65
CA PHE A 397 4.76 17.12 7.77
C PHE A 397 4.64 16.33 6.46
N MET A 398 3.65 16.62 5.63
CA MET A 398 3.50 15.98 4.32
C MET A 398 4.35 16.67 3.26
N LEU A 399 4.26 18.00 3.16
CA LEU A 399 4.90 18.72 2.04
C LEU A 399 6.43 18.68 2.10
N ILE A 400 7.05 18.87 3.26
CA ILE A 400 8.52 19.04 3.33
C ILE A 400 9.26 17.73 2.97
N PRO A 401 8.95 16.56 3.57
CA PRO A 401 9.61 15.31 3.20
C PRO A 401 9.28 14.85 1.78
N ASP A 402 8.01 15.03 1.36
CA ASP A 402 7.60 14.61 0.03
C ASP A 402 8.19 15.50 -1.07
N SER A 403 8.42 16.80 -0.80
CA SER A 403 9.22 17.66 -1.67
C SER A 403 10.68 17.21 -1.74
N LEU A 404 11.26 16.74 -0.63
CA LEU A 404 12.61 16.17 -0.63
C LEU A 404 12.70 14.91 -1.50
N THR A 405 11.68 14.06 -1.50
CA THR A 405 11.68 12.86 -2.34
C THR A 405 11.69 13.18 -3.83
N LEU A 406 11.17 14.34 -4.27
CA LEU A 406 11.28 14.75 -5.68
C LEU A 406 12.74 14.89 -6.14
N PHE A 407 13.65 15.26 -5.26
CA PHE A 407 15.07 15.38 -5.60
C PHE A 407 15.71 14.02 -5.93
N VAL A 408 15.04 12.90 -5.62
CA VAL A 408 15.51 11.59 -6.07
C VAL A 408 15.63 11.52 -7.59
N LEU A 409 14.73 12.20 -8.34
CA LEU A 409 14.74 12.18 -9.81
C LEU A 409 16.01 12.79 -10.40
N PRO A 410 16.34 14.08 -10.15
CA PRO A 410 17.57 14.67 -10.67
C PRO A 410 18.83 14.02 -10.09
N ILE A 411 18.84 13.62 -8.80
CA ILE A 411 20.01 13.00 -8.18
C ILE A 411 20.27 11.62 -8.79
N SER A 412 19.26 10.77 -8.93
CA SER A 412 19.42 9.44 -9.53
C SER A 412 19.82 9.53 -11.02
N TYR A 413 19.27 10.51 -11.75
CA TYR A 413 19.69 10.78 -13.13
C TYR A 413 21.17 11.20 -13.21
N LEU A 414 21.60 12.15 -12.38
CA LEU A 414 23.01 12.58 -12.34
C LEU A 414 23.95 11.44 -11.96
N VAL A 415 23.62 10.68 -10.92
CA VAL A 415 24.42 9.51 -10.50
C VAL A 415 24.50 8.48 -11.61
N ALA A 416 23.38 8.17 -12.29
CA ALA A 416 23.36 7.25 -13.42
C ALA A 416 24.26 7.72 -14.57
N ARG A 417 24.21 9.03 -14.89
CA ARG A 417 25.06 9.62 -15.95
C ARG A 417 26.53 9.68 -15.58
N MET A 418 26.86 9.95 -14.32
CA MET A 418 28.25 10.04 -13.86
C MET A 418 28.93 8.66 -13.75
N THR A 419 28.16 7.64 -13.30
CA THR A 419 28.72 6.32 -13.01
C THR A 419 28.49 5.28 -14.10
N GLY A 420 27.48 5.49 -14.96
CA GLY A 420 27.04 4.51 -15.95
C GLY A 420 26.52 3.20 -15.35
N SER A 421 26.26 3.17 -14.03
CA SER A 421 25.94 1.93 -13.28
C SER A 421 24.53 1.97 -12.70
N PRO A 422 23.67 0.98 -13.03
CA PRO A 422 22.35 0.84 -12.42
C PRO A 422 22.41 0.67 -10.89
N THR A 423 23.46 0.02 -10.38
CA THR A 423 23.62 -0.20 -8.93
C THR A 423 23.83 1.10 -8.16
N TRP A 424 24.66 2.02 -8.65
CA TRP A 424 24.86 3.33 -8.01
C TRP A 424 23.61 4.20 -8.06
N MET A 425 22.84 4.12 -9.15
CA MET A 425 21.52 4.73 -9.21
C MET A 425 20.60 4.19 -8.10
N LEU A 426 20.55 2.87 -7.92
CA LEU A 426 19.79 2.25 -6.84
C LEU A 426 20.23 2.75 -5.45
N VAL A 427 21.55 2.85 -5.20
CA VAL A 427 22.07 3.38 -3.93
C VAL A 427 21.58 4.81 -3.69
N SER A 428 21.52 5.65 -4.73
CA SER A 428 21.00 7.02 -4.59
C SER A 428 19.50 7.04 -4.26
N ILE A 429 18.70 6.15 -4.86
CA ILE A 429 17.27 6.00 -4.57
C ILE A 429 17.05 5.61 -3.10
N VAL A 430 17.76 4.57 -2.64
CA VAL A 430 17.66 4.08 -1.25
C VAL A 430 18.13 5.16 -0.26
N GLY A 431 19.24 5.83 -0.55
CA GLY A 431 19.79 6.90 0.29
C GLY A 431 18.83 8.08 0.46
N MET A 432 18.18 8.51 -0.62
CA MET A 432 17.19 9.59 -0.58
C MET A 432 15.95 9.19 0.23
N GLU A 433 15.50 7.93 0.12
CA GLU A 433 14.35 7.46 0.91
C GLU A 433 14.67 7.37 2.41
N VAL A 434 15.87 6.92 2.76
CA VAL A 434 16.34 6.92 4.17
C VAL A 434 16.41 8.35 4.72
N LEU A 435 16.91 9.30 3.94
CA LEU A 435 16.97 10.71 4.34
C LEU A 435 15.56 11.30 4.52
N ALA A 436 14.64 11.02 3.59
CA ALA A 436 13.24 11.44 3.70
C ALA A 436 12.56 10.83 4.93
N CYS A 437 12.82 9.55 5.23
CA CYS A 437 12.33 8.88 6.44
C CYS A 437 12.84 9.56 7.71
N ALA A 438 14.13 9.87 7.80
CA ALA A 438 14.71 10.58 8.94
C ALA A 438 14.05 11.95 9.15
N LEU A 439 13.79 12.68 8.06
CA LEU A 439 13.09 13.96 8.11
C LEU A 439 11.63 13.81 8.54
N ARG A 440 10.91 12.79 8.05
CA ARG A 440 9.54 12.46 8.48
C ARG A 440 9.47 12.16 9.98
N VAL A 441 10.41 11.36 10.50
CA VAL A 441 10.50 11.04 11.93
C VAL A 441 10.74 12.31 12.76
N TRP A 442 11.68 13.15 12.33
CA TRP A 442 12.00 14.40 13.03
C TRP A 442 10.83 15.39 13.05
N LEU A 443 10.20 15.65 11.90
CA LEU A 443 9.03 16.53 11.80
C LEU A 443 7.81 15.93 12.50
N GLY A 444 7.63 14.61 12.41
CA GLY A 444 6.54 13.90 13.09
C GLY A 444 6.62 14.07 14.61
N ALA A 445 7.81 13.97 15.18
CA ALA A 445 8.01 14.20 16.61
C ALA A 445 7.73 15.65 17.04
N GLN A 446 8.02 16.65 16.17
CA GLN A 446 7.71 18.06 16.47
C GLN A 446 6.22 18.38 16.44
N VAL A 447 5.45 17.71 15.57
CA VAL A 447 4.03 17.99 15.35
C VAL A 447 3.14 17.20 16.29
N SER A 448 3.53 15.96 16.61
CA SER A 448 2.80 15.05 17.52
C SER A 448 3.34 15.14 18.96
N ALA A 449 2.67 14.47 19.88
CA ALA A 449 3.10 14.38 21.28
C ALA A 449 4.32 13.45 21.50
N LEU A 450 5.06 13.07 20.43
CA LEU A 450 6.20 12.14 20.46
C LEU A 450 7.52 12.89 20.74
N ARG A 451 8.55 12.15 21.17
CA ARG A 451 9.90 12.68 21.41
C ARG A 451 10.92 11.92 20.57
N VAL A 452 11.74 12.64 19.80
CA VAL A 452 12.79 12.04 18.95
C VAL A 452 13.68 11.08 19.74
N ARG A 453 14.11 11.49 20.95
CA ARG A 453 14.94 10.65 21.82
C ARG A 453 14.26 9.31 22.18
N GLU A 454 12.95 9.34 22.42
CA GLU A 454 12.20 8.13 22.72
C GLU A 454 12.00 7.25 21.47
N ILE A 455 11.80 7.85 20.29
CA ILE A 455 11.76 7.11 19.02
C ILE A 455 13.10 6.40 18.80
N LEU A 456 14.22 7.10 18.98
CA LEU A 456 15.56 6.51 18.83
C LEU A 456 15.81 5.38 19.84
N SER A 457 15.50 5.60 21.12
CA SER A 457 15.82 4.64 22.19
C SER A 457 14.82 3.48 22.29
N ARG A 458 13.53 3.71 21.95
CA ARG A 458 12.47 2.70 22.12
C ARG A 458 12.12 1.95 20.84
N ILE A 459 12.41 2.51 19.66
CA ILE A 459 12.10 1.89 18.37
C ILE A 459 13.39 1.54 17.63
N ILE A 460 14.21 2.56 17.26
CA ILE A 460 15.32 2.38 16.33
C ILE A 460 16.43 1.53 16.97
N LEU A 461 16.88 1.86 18.16
CA LEU A 461 17.97 1.14 18.82
C LEU A 461 17.65 -0.35 19.07
N PRO A 462 16.51 -0.72 19.71
CA PRO A 462 16.16 -2.13 19.86
C PRO A 462 15.98 -2.85 18.53
N ALA A 463 15.35 -2.20 17.55
CA ALA A 463 15.16 -2.78 16.23
C ALA A 463 16.50 -3.04 15.51
N THR A 464 17.44 -2.09 15.59
CA THR A 464 18.77 -2.25 14.99
C THR A 464 19.55 -3.38 15.66
N VAL A 465 19.50 -3.48 16.99
CA VAL A 465 20.17 -4.57 17.72
C VAL A 465 19.58 -5.93 17.34
N VAL A 466 18.25 -6.04 17.31
CA VAL A 466 17.55 -7.26 16.85
C VAL A 466 17.97 -7.62 15.43
N ALA A 467 17.96 -6.65 14.50
CA ALA A 467 18.35 -6.87 13.12
C ALA A 467 19.79 -7.34 12.97
N LEU A 468 20.73 -6.73 13.69
CA LEU A 468 22.15 -7.11 13.62
C LEU A 468 22.39 -8.52 14.16
N VAL A 469 21.82 -8.85 15.31
CA VAL A 469 21.96 -10.20 15.90
C VAL A 469 21.33 -11.25 14.98
N ASP A 470 20.10 -11.01 14.51
CA ASP A 470 19.42 -11.95 13.63
C ASP A 470 20.11 -12.07 12.26
N ALA A 471 20.60 -10.97 11.68
CA ALA A 471 21.34 -10.97 10.43
C ALA A 471 22.63 -11.81 10.51
N ILE A 472 23.36 -11.72 11.61
CA ILE A 472 24.56 -12.55 11.84
C ILE A 472 24.17 -14.03 11.89
N LEU A 473 23.14 -14.38 12.64
CA LEU A 473 22.68 -15.75 12.79
C LEU A 473 22.11 -16.30 11.48
N CYS A 474 21.31 -15.50 10.76
CA CYS A 474 20.75 -15.86 9.46
C CYS A 474 21.86 -16.05 8.42
N TYR A 475 22.88 -15.18 8.41
CA TYR A 475 24.06 -15.32 7.54
C TYR A 475 24.81 -16.62 7.80
N LEU A 476 25.12 -16.92 9.06
CA LEU A 476 25.79 -18.16 9.44
C LEU A 476 24.97 -19.39 9.01
N LEU A 477 23.68 -19.37 9.29
CA LEU A 477 22.76 -20.43 8.90
C LEU A 477 22.69 -20.61 7.38
N SER A 478 22.62 -19.50 6.63
CA SER A 478 22.59 -19.55 5.17
C SER A 478 23.85 -20.16 4.54
N ARG A 479 25.00 -20.07 5.24
CA ARG A 479 26.26 -20.70 4.80
C ARG A 479 26.36 -22.19 5.16
N LEU A 480 25.66 -22.63 6.20
CA LEU A 480 25.68 -24.02 6.65
C LEU A 480 24.69 -24.92 5.88
N LEU A 481 23.62 -24.33 5.37
CA LEU A 481 22.55 -25.07 4.69
C LEU A 481 22.72 -25.05 3.17
N PRO A 482 22.38 -26.15 2.47
CA PRO A 482 22.57 -26.26 1.04
C PRO A 482 21.64 -25.30 0.27
N ASP A 483 22.07 -24.95 -0.96
CA ASP A 483 21.32 -24.06 -1.87
C ASP A 483 20.22 -24.83 -2.64
N ASN A 484 19.32 -25.48 -1.88
CA ASN A 484 18.17 -26.18 -2.43
C ASN A 484 16.88 -25.75 -1.71
N LEU A 485 15.73 -26.23 -2.18
CA LEU A 485 14.42 -25.86 -1.62
C LEU A 485 14.31 -26.19 -0.12
N TRP A 486 14.85 -27.33 0.31
CA TRP A 486 14.86 -27.72 1.73
C TRP A 486 15.72 -26.80 2.57
N GLY A 487 16.91 -26.42 2.08
CA GLY A 487 17.77 -25.45 2.75
C GLY A 487 17.10 -24.08 2.89
N LEU A 488 16.37 -23.62 1.87
CA LEU A 488 15.58 -22.38 1.96
C LEU A 488 14.48 -22.47 3.01
N ILE A 489 13.70 -23.55 3.01
CA ILE A 489 12.63 -23.77 4.02
C ILE A 489 13.22 -23.78 5.43
N LEU A 490 14.35 -24.48 5.63
CA LEU A 490 15.03 -24.53 6.93
C LEU A 490 15.56 -23.15 7.36
N VAL A 491 16.15 -22.36 6.43
CA VAL A 491 16.58 -20.98 6.74
C VAL A 491 15.39 -20.14 7.18
N VAL A 492 14.28 -20.17 6.47
CA VAL A 492 13.08 -19.37 6.80
C VAL A 492 12.49 -19.81 8.15
N LEU A 493 12.31 -21.09 8.38
CA LEU A 493 11.72 -21.60 9.63
C LEU A 493 12.61 -21.32 10.83
N PHE A 494 13.91 -21.62 10.73
CA PHE A 494 14.85 -21.39 11.80
C PHE A 494 15.00 -19.91 12.10
N ASN A 495 15.18 -19.09 11.07
CA ASN A 495 15.25 -17.64 11.24
C ASN A 495 14.00 -17.09 11.92
N SER A 496 12.81 -17.60 11.55
CA SER A 496 11.55 -17.20 12.17
C SER A 496 11.53 -17.49 13.68
N ILE A 497 12.00 -18.66 14.10
CA ILE A 497 12.07 -19.05 15.52
C ILE A 497 13.11 -18.20 16.25
N VAL A 498 14.29 -18.06 15.67
CA VAL A 498 15.41 -17.28 16.25
C VAL A 498 15.00 -15.81 16.40
N LEU A 499 14.42 -15.22 15.37
CA LEU A 499 13.95 -13.83 15.41
C LEU A 499 12.90 -13.63 16.51
N LEU A 500 11.94 -14.53 16.67
CA LEU A 500 10.96 -14.46 17.77
C LEU A 500 11.64 -14.53 19.14
N CYS A 501 12.63 -15.40 19.31
CA CYS A 501 13.42 -15.48 20.54
C CYS A 501 14.20 -14.18 20.82
N ILE A 502 14.83 -13.60 19.81
CA ILE A 502 15.59 -12.36 19.94
C ILE A 502 14.66 -11.18 20.24
N ILE A 503 13.51 -11.09 19.55
CA ILE A 503 12.50 -10.06 19.82
C ILE A 503 12.03 -10.17 21.27
N TYR A 504 11.72 -11.37 21.76
CA TYR A 504 11.28 -11.57 23.14
C TYR A 504 12.38 -11.22 24.15
N ALA A 505 13.64 -11.62 23.87
CA ALA A 505 14.77 -11.42 24.79
C ALA A 505 15.30 -9.98 24.80
N ILE A 506 15.35 -9.30 23.66
CA ILE A 506 16.03 -8.01 23.50
C ILE A 506 15.05 -6.92 23.00
N GLY A 507 14.16 -7.27 22.07
CA GLY A 507 13.30 -6.33 21.37
C GLY A 507 12.16 -5.74 22.21
N LEU A 508 11.64 -6.51 23.20
CA LEU A 508 10.49 -6.12 24.00
C LEU A 508 10.91 -5.52 25.35
N ASN A 509 10.20 -4.46 25.76
CA ASN A 509 10.34 -3.88 27.11
C ASN A 509 9.70 -4.80 28.17
N ALA A 510 10.00 -4.57 29.45
CA ALA A 510 9.42 -5.32 30.56
C ALA A 510 7.86 -5.22 30.61
N GLU A 511 7.30 -4.05 30.27
CA GLU A 511 5.83 -3.84 30.20
C GLU A 511 5.20 -4.62 29.04
N GLU A 512 5.81 -4.59 27.86
CA GLU A 512 5.35 -5.31 26.67
C GLU A 512 5.36 -6.83 26.90
N ARG A 513 6.40 -7.35 27.56
CA ARG A 513 6.48 -8.78 27.95
C ARG A 513 5.38 -9.15 28.94
N ARG A 514 5.11 -8.30 29.95
CA ARG A 514 4.03 -8.54 30.91
C ARG A 514 2.66 -8.55 30.25
N SER A 515 2.40 -7.64 29.31
CA SER A 515 1.15 -7.61 28.54
C SER A 515 0.91 -8.89 27.71
N ILE A 516 1.98 -9.46 27.13
CA ILE A 516 1.87 -10.73 26.41
C ILE A 516 1.58 -11.89 27.37
N LEU A 517 2.21 -11.91 28.54
CA LEU A 517 1.99 -12.94 29.54
C LEU A 517 0.60 -12.89 30.17
N SER A 518 0.04 -11.67 30.40
CA SER A 518 -1.33 -11.51 30.92
C SER A 518 -2.39 -11.95 29.94
N MET A 519 -2.24 -11.64 28.63
CA MET A 519 -3.14 -12.15 27.59
C MET A 519 -3.14 -13.69 27.49
N ARG A 520 -1.99 -14.33 27.73
CA ARG A 520 -1.89 -15.79 27.78
C ARG A 520 -2.57 -16.40 29.01
N ALA A 521 -2.51 -15.71 30.16
CA ALA A 521 -3.18 -16.14 31.39
C ALA A 521 -4.71 -16.05 31.24
N GLU A 522 -5.23 -14.96 30.69
CA GLU A 522 -6.67 -14.79 30.40
C GLU A 522 -7.18 -15.81 29.36
N SER A 523 -6.40 -16.11 28.32
CA SER A 523 -6.78 -17.13 27.32
C SER A 523 -6.83 -18.55 27.90
N ASN A 524 -6.01 -18.86 28.92
CA ASN A 524 -6.02 -20.14 29.60
C ASN A 524 -7.13 -20.25 30.66
N SER A 525 -7.63 -19.13 31.19
CA SER A 525 -8.77 -19.10 32.13
C SER A 525 -10.13 -19.22 31.44
N LEU A 526 -10.17 -19.01 30.11
CA LEU A 526 -11.36 -19.13 29.26
C LEU A 526 -11.50 -20.52 28.58
N LYS A 527 -10.50 -21.39 28.74
CA LYS A 527 -10.54 -22.81 28.36
C LYS A 527 -10.86 -23.68 29.56
#